data_8b5564be1a9790e687d07912756097b2
#
_entry.id   8b5564be1a9790e687d07912756097b2
#
_cell.length_a   1.000
_cell.length_b   1.000
_cell.length_c   1.000
_cell.angle_alpha   90.00
_cell.angle_beta   90.00
_cell.angle_gamma   90.00
#
_symmetry.space_group_name_H-M   'P 1'
#
loop_
_entity.id
_entity.type
_entity.pdbx_description
1 polymer ?
#
loop_
_entity_poly.entity_id
_entity_poly.type
_entity_poly.pdbx_seq_one_letter_code
_entity_poly.pdbx_strand_id
1 'polypeptide(L)'
;MLNLAEPLGPQAVVPDLSNNPNIRGDIGDSKNQLRRLVPVTIEKGVIIPLQNVFEEQSTGFSNYNAGTLRVEKRFSQGLSFLTTYTYGKAMSDNPGWRGGGQGLSSAGAQNILNLKAEKGKADLDHTHRFTVASVYELPFGKNLHGVAKQALAGWATDAIIQLQSGLPMTPQFSGDVAQMGTNQALRPDLVCNPNLPRGEQTVDRFFNTSCLVQQTPFRYGTSGRAVITGPGTIGIDLAARKNFAFLSEKLKAQFRAEFFNAVNHTNWNPPGKQLGNSSLGRITSARDPRIVQFGLKLAF
;
A
#
# COMPACT_ATOMS: atom_id res chain seq x y z
N MET A 1 -6.81 2.24 20.66
CA MET A 1 -7.22 3.38 21.51
C MET A 1 -8.44 2.95 22.28
N LEU A 2 -8.41 2.99 23.60
CA LEU A 2 -9.52 2.53 24.44
C LEU A 2 -10.38 3.63 25.04
N ASN A 3 -9.81 4.79 25.31
CA ASN A 3 -10.54 5.86 25.98
C ASN A 3 -11.05 6.93 25.00
N LEU A 4 -11.75 6.50 23.96
CA LEU A 4 -12.38 7.40 23.01
C LEU A 4 -13.76 7.86 23.50
N ALA A 5 -14.14 9.08 23.15
CA ALA A 5 -15.51 9.53 23.33
C ALA A 5 -16.44 8.88 22.29
N GLU A 6 -17.56 8.37 22.73
CA GLU A 6 -18.58 7.80 21.82
C GLU A 6 -19.34 8.92 21.09
N PRO A 7 -19.62 8.78 19.80
CA PRO A 7 -20.49 9.69 19.08
C PRO A 7 -21.92 9.64 19.62
N LEU A 8 -22.48 10.80 19.93
CA LEU A 8 -23.81 10.90 20.56
C LEU A 8 -24.97 10.99 19.56
N GLY A 9 -24.68 11.17 18.28
CA GLY A 9 -25.66 11.43 17.24
C GLY A 9 -25.94 12.92 17.02
N PRO A 10 -26.69 13.28 15.96
CA PRO A 10 -26.76 14.64 15.44
C PRO A 10 -27.44 15.67 16.35
N GLN A 11 -28.25 15.24 17.32
CA GLN A 11 -29.04 16.12 18.19
C GLN A 11 -28.55 16.18 19.64
N ALA A 12 -27.41 15.54 19.91
CA ALA A 12 -26.94 15.50 21.30
C ALA A 12 -26.37 16.84 21.78
N VAL A 13 -26.83 17.28 22.95
CA VAL A 13 -26.25 18.39 23.66
C VAL A 13 -25.17 17.89 24.59
N VAL A 14 -23.94 18.32 24.37
CA VAL A 14 -22.78 17.93 25.19
C VAL A 14 -22.53 19.02 26.24
N PRO A 15 -22.49 18.69 27.54
CA PRO A 15 -22.17 19.66 28.59
C PRO A 15 -20.76 20.23 28.38
N ASP A 16 -20.64 21.52 28.60
CA ASP A 16 -19.34 22.21 28.59
C ASP A 16 -18.73 22.15 30.01
N LEU A 17 -17.57 21.51 30.11
CA LEU A 17 -16.83 21.38 31.37
C LEU A 17 -15.68 22.37 31.51
N SER A 18 -15.47 23.24 30.54
CA SER A 18 -14.34 24.19 30.55
C SER A 18 -14.28 25.07 31.80
N ASN A 19 -15.41 25.34 32.42
CA ASN A 19 -15.52 26.19 33.61
C ASN A 19 -15.66 25.39 34.93
N ASN A 20 -15.45 24.07 34.92
CA ASN A 20 -15.57 23.29 36.16
C ASN A 20 -14.30 23.46 37.03
N PRO A 21 -14.36 24.09 38.19
CA PRO A 21 -13.19 24.38 39.03
C PRO A 21 -12.52 23.15 39.62
N ASN A 22 -13.21 22.00 39.61
CA ASN A 22 -12.71 20.73 40.13
C ASN A 22 -11.86 19.96 39.14
N ILE A 23 -11.83 20.41 37.88
CA ILE A 23 -11.06 19.76 36.82
C ILE A 23 -9.80 20.59 36.54
N ARG A 24 -8.63 20.03 36.81
CA ARG A 24 -7.34 20.65 36.55
C ARG A 24 -6.67 19.98 35.37
N GLY A 25 -5.96 20.78 34.59
CA GLY A 25 -5.24 20.34 33.41
C GLY A 25 -5.91 20.76 32.09
N ASP A 26 -5.20 20.60 30.99
CA ASP A 26 -5.75 20.84 29.67
C ASP A 26 -6.69 19.68 29.29
N ILE A 27 -7.98 19.94 29.33
CA ILE A 27 -9.00 18.99 28.92
C ILE A 27 -9.14 18.93 27.39
N GLY A 28 -8.34 19.69 26.67
CA GLY A 28 -8.28 19.75 25.22
C GLY A 28 -9.62 20.08 24.57
N ASP A 29 -10.55 19.16 24.60
CA ASP A 29 -11.96 19.37 24.23
C ASP A 29 -12.87 18.91 25.37
N SER A 30 -13.30 19.85 26.22
CA SER A 30 -14.14 19.59 27.39
C SER A 30 -15.44 18.85 27.05
N LYS A 31 -15.97 19.07 25.85
CA LYS A 31 -17.21 18.44 25.39
C LYS A 31 -17.06 16.94 25.15
N ASN A 32 -15.85 16.50 24.82
CA ASN A 32 -15.56 15.08 24.60
C ASN A 32 -15.21 14.33 25.88
N GLN A 33 -14.74 15.02 26.91
CA GLN A 33 -14.20 14.39 28.11
C GLN A 33 -15.22 13.52 28.86
N LEU A 34 -16.45 14.00 29.02
CA LEU A 34 -17.51 13.26 29.71
C LEU A 34 -18.01 12.02 28.96
N ARG A 35 -17.79 11.97 27.65
CA ARG A 35 -18.23 10.85 26.81
C ARG A 35 -17.20 9.73 26.73
N ARG A 36 -16.02 9.94 27.32
CA ARG A 36 -14.99 8.91 27.37
C ARG A 36 -15.38 7.80 28.34
N LEU A 37 -14.94 6.57 28.07
CA LEU A 37 -15.19 5.42 28.94
C LEU A 37 -14.61 5.65 30.36
N VAL A 38 -13.44 6.28 30.41
CA VAL A 38 -12.82 6.72 31.68
C VAL A 38 -12.48 8.20 31.51
N PRO A 39 -13.41 9.10 31.88
CA PRO A 39 -13.23 10.52 31.60
C PRO A 39 -12.15 11.18 32.47
N VAL A 40 -12.01 10.75 33.69
CA VAL A 40 -11.07 11.31 34.66
C VAL A 40 -10.46 10.23 35.56
N THR A 41 -9.30 10.53 36.13
CA THR A 41 -8.74 9.79 37.27
C THR A 41 -8.53 10.75 38.44
N ILE A 42 -8.42 10.21 39.65
CA ILE A 42 -8.13 10.99 40.86
C ILE A 42 -6.76 10.57 41.35
N GLU A 43 -5.82 11.51 41.39
CA GLU A 43 -4.50 11.30 41.97
C GLU A 43 -4.26 12.35 43.06
N LYS A 44 -4.02 11.89 44.31
CA LYS A 44 -3.79 12.76 45.47
C LYS A 44 -4.88 13.83 45.67
N GLY A 45 -6.15 13.48 45.38
CA GLY A 45 -7.29 14.37 45.48
C GLY A 45 -7.46 15.34 44.32
N VAL A 46 -6.64 15.26 43.29
CA VAL A 46 -6.74 16.07 42.06
C VAL A 46 -7.42 15.26 40.97
N ILE A 47 -8.43 15.88 40.33
CA ILE A 47 -9.10 15.29 39.16
C ILE A 47 -8.23 15.56 37.93
N ILE A 48 -7.76 14.50 37.31
CA ILE A 48 -6.92 14.54 36.09
C ILE A 48 -7.72 13.97 34.93
N PRO A 49 -7.94 14.74 33.84
CA PRO A 49 -8.62 14.24 32.67
C PRO A 49 -7.76 13.19 31.95
N LEU A 50 -8.32 11.99 31.77
CA LEU A 50 -7.65 10.91 31.03
C LEU A 50 -7.82 11.12 29.52
N GLN A 51 -6.70 11.28 28.85
CA GLN A 51 -6.59 11.35 27.40
C GLN A 51 -6.81 9.96 26.75
N ASN A 52 -6.50 9.83 25.48
CA ASN A 52 -6.60 8.56 24.76
C ASN A 52 -5.64 7.52 25.36
N VAL A 53 -6.16 6.35 25.66
CA VAL A 53 -5.36 5.21 26.10
C VAL A 53 -5.05 4.31 24.89
N PHE A 54 -3.78 4.00 24.69
CA PHE A 54 -3.35 3.08 23.65
C PHE A 54 -3.13 1.70 24.26
N GLU A 55 -3.75 0.70 23.67
CA GLU A 55 -3.56 -0.69 24.02
C GLU A 55 -3.28 -1.51 22.79
N GLU A 56 -2.31 -2.41 22.88
CA GLU A 56 -2.03 -3.42 21.88
C GLU A 56 -2.68 -4.74 22.31
N GLN A 57 -3.56 -5.27 21.46
CA GLN A 57 -4.30 -6.50 21.73
C GLN A 57 -4.04 -7.51 20.61
N SER A 58 -3.93 -8.79 20.98
CA SER A 58 -3.82 -9.90 20.02
C SER A 58 -5.19 -10.46 19.62
N THR A 59 -6.14 -9.58 19.30
CA THR A 59 -7.53 -9.94 18.94
C THR A 59 -7.82 -9.85 17.46
N GLY A 60 -6.81 -9.43 16.66
CA GLY A 60 -6.98 -9.23 15.22
C GLY A 60 -7.24 -10.53 14.46
N PHE A 61 -8.06 -10.41 13.42
CA PHE A 61 -8.37 -11.48 12.48
C PHE A 61 -7.69 -11.23 11.14
N SER A 62 -7.09 -12.27 10.57
CA SER A 62 -6.55 -12.25 9.22
C SER A 62 -6.73 -13.61 8.55
N ASN A 63 -7.16 -13.63 7.29
CA ASN A 63 -7.12 -14.82 6.46
C ASN A 63 -6.64 -14.50 5.05
N TYR A 64 -5.97 -15.48 4.44
CA TYR A 64 -5.52 -15.41 3.07
C TYR A 64 -5.91 -16.69 2.33
N ASN A 65 -6.61 -16.52 1.20
CA ASN A 65 -6.98 -17.61 0.31
C ASN A 65 -6.43 -17.30 -1.08
N ALA A 66 -5.71 -18.23 -1.69
CA ALA A 66 -5.14 -18.04 -3.01
C ALA A 66 -5.04 -19.35 -3.80
N GLY A 67 -5.15 -19.22 -5.12
CA GLY A 67 -4.76 -20.23 -6.08
C GLY A 67 -3.51 -19.75 -6.84
N THR A 68 -2.49 -20.59 -6.96
CA THR A 68 -1.27 -20.27 -7.69
C THR A 68 -1.03 -21.29 -8.79
N LEU A 69 -0.85 -20.80 -10.02
CA LEU A 69 -0.36 -21.58 -11.15
C LEU A 69 1.13 -21.29 -11.34
N ARG A 70 1.95 -22.33 -11.38
CA ARG A 70 3.39 -22.24 -11.63
C ARG A 70 3.75 -23.06 -12.86
N VAL A 71 4.49 -22.45 -13.79
CA VAL A 71 5.06 -23.09 -14.97
C VAL A 71 6.56 -22.87 -14.95
N GLU A 72 7.33 -23.94 -15.04
CA GLU A 72 8.78 -23.91 -14.99
C GLU A 72 9.37 -24.69 -16.18
N LYS A 73 10.33 -24.06 -16.86
CA LYS A 73 11.24 -24.74 -17.79
C LYS A 73 12.63 -24.68 -17.19
N ARG A 74 13.17 -25.83 -16.84
CA ARG A 74 14.58 -25.97 -16.45
C ARG A 74 15.47 -25.68 -17.64
N PHE A 75 16.68 -25.20 -17.36
CA PHE A 75 17.63 -24.83 -18.40
C PHE A 75 17.85 -25.96 -19.42
N SER A 76 17.44 -25.69 -20.64
CA SER A 76 17.58 -26.61 -21.78
C SER A 76 17.54 -25.80 -23.07
N GLN A 77 18.38 -26.11 -24.01
CA GLN A 77 18.54 -25.40 -25.30
C GLN A 77 18.77 -23.89 -25.12
N GLY A 78 19.51 -23.51 -24.07
CA GLY A 78 19.82 -22.11 -23.77
C GLY A 78 18.74 -21.35 -23.06
N LEU A 79 17.56 -21.91 -22.80
CA LEU A 79 16.44 -21.20 -22.16
C LEU A 79 16.04 -21.86 -20.84
N SER A 80 15.88 -21.01 -19.80
CA SER A 80 15.16 -21.37 -18.59
C SER A 80 14.16 -20.26 -18.26
N PHE A 81 13.01 -20.62 -17.72
CA PHE A 81 12.07 -19.64 -17.19
C PHE A 81 11.23 -20.23 -16.05
N LEU A 82 10.78 -19.34 -15.20
CA LEU A 82 9.78 -19.57 -14.17
C LEU A 82 8.68 -18.53 -14.33
N THR A 83 7.45 -18.98 -14.52
CA THR A 83 6.25 -18.14 -14.57
C THR A 83 5.33 -18.53 -13.45
N THR A 84 4.82 -17.54 -12.72
CA THR A 84 3.81 -17.77 -11.68
C THR A 84 2.66 -16.77 -11.85
N TYR A 85 1.46 -17.28 -11.70
CA TYR A 85 0.26 -16.45 -11.58
C TYR A 85 -0.45 -16.82 -10.28
N THR A 86 -0.72 -15.81 -9.46
CA THR A 86 -1.50 -15.97 -8.23
C THR A 86 -2.76 -15.13 -8.31
N TYR A 87 -3.89 -15.77 -8.09
CA TYR A 87 -5.15 -15.11 -7.76
C TYR A 87 -5.39 -15.32 -6.27
N GLY A 88 -5.45 -14.23 -5.51
CA GLY A 88 -5.57 -14.29 -4.06
C GLY A 88 -6.42 -13.19 -3.47
N LYS A 89 -6.86 -13.43 -2.23
CA LYS A 89 -7.60 -12.46 -1.44
C LYS A 89 -7.17 -12.55 0.01
N ALA A 90 -6.58 -11.48 0.50
CA ALA A 90 -6.26 -11.28 1.90
C ALA A 90 -7.32 -10.41 2.56
N MET A 91 -7.90 -10.88 3.65
CA MET A 91 -8.88 -10.14 4.45
C MET A 91 -8.36 -9.97 5.87
N SER A 92 -8.60 -8.79 6.45
CA SER A 92 -8.18 -8.51 7.83
C SER A 92 -9.10 -7.45 8.44
N ASP A 93 -9.27 -7.49 9.75
CA ASP A 93 -9.86 -6.42 10.54
C ASP A 93 -8.80 -5.50 11.15
N ASN A 94 -7.52 -5.85 10.98
CA ASN A 94 -6.41 -5.02 11.43
C ASN A 94 -6.06 -3.99 10.34
N PRO A 95 -6.04 -2.68 10.66
CA PRO A 95 -5.71 -1.62 9.71
C PRO A 95 -4.22 -1.53 9.32
N GLY A 96 -3.46 -2.55 9.60
CA GLY A 96 -2.03 -2.63 9.32
C GLY A 96 -1.16 -2.26 10.52
N TRP A 97 0.11 -2.62 10.45
CA TRP A 97 1.09 -2.32 11.50
C TRP A 97 1.31 -0.80 11.62
N ARG A 98 1.41 -0.38 12.86
CA ARG A 98 1.80 0.96 13.26
C ARG A 98 3.23 1.27 12.78
N GLY A 99 3.37 2.04 11.70
CA GLY A 99 4.65 2.63 11.26
C GLY A 99 5.36 2.01 10.06
N GLY A 100 4.86 0.95 9.44
CA GLY A 100 5.56 0.30 8.33
C GLY A 100 4.80 0.19 7.03
N GLY A 101 3.55 0.53 7.02
CA GLY A 101 2.72 0.36 5.84
C GLY A 101 2.96 1.48 4.82
N GLN A 102 2.78 1.17 3.58
CA GLN A 102 2.79 2.09 2.44
C GLN A 102 1.74 3.23 2.54
N GLY A 103 1.33 3.61 3.75
CA GLY A 103 0.42 4.73 4.01
C GLY A 103 -0.99 4.56 3.46
N LEU A 104 -1.39 3.35 3.09
CA LEU A 104 -2.66 3.10 2.40
C LEU A 104 -3.84 2.93 3.34
N SER A 105 -3.62 2.54 4.60
CA SER A 105 -4.66 2.46 5.62
C SER A 105 -4.49 3.51 6.71
N SER A 106 -5.57 3.76 7.44
CA SER A 106 -5.53 4.55 8.66
C SER A 106 -5.01 3.69 9.82
N ALA A 107 -4.17 4.25 10.69
CA ALA A 107 -3.76 3.58 11.90
C ALA A 107 -4.92 3.52 12.90
N GLY A 108 -5.43 2.34 13.19
CA GLY A 108 -6.49 2.11 14.17
C GLY A 108 -7.88 1.86 13.59
N ALA A 109 -8.74 1.28 14.41
CA ALA A 109 -10.15 1.09 14.10
C ALA A 109 -10.92 2.41 14.20
N GLN A 110 -11.91 2.63 13.32
CA GLN A 110 -12.80 3.79 13.44
C GLN A 110 -13.66 3.69 14.71
N ASN A 111 -14.15 2.50 14.99
CA ASN A 111 -14.92 2.20 16.20
C ASN A 111 -14.37 0.95 16.88
N ILE A 112 -13.74 1.13 18.04
CA ILE A 112 -13.15 0.05 18.84
C ILE A 112 -14.20 -0.92 19.41
N LEU A 113 -15.45 -0.47 19.57
CA LEU A 113 -16.55 -1.29 20.07
C LEU A 113 -17.19 -2.13 18.94
N ASN A 114 -16.85 -1.86 17.68
CA ASN A 114 -17.35 -2.61 16.54
C ASN A 114 -16.23 -2.98 15.57
N LEU A 115 -15.31 -3.83 16.00
CA LEU A 115 -14.20 -4.29 15.16
C LEU A 115 -14.66 -5.10 13.94
N LYS A 116 -15.89 -5.64 13.95
CA LYS A 116 -16.45 -6.32 12.77
C LYS A 116 -16.61 -5.38 11.57
N ALA A 117 -16.85 -4.08 11.80
CA ALA A 117 -16.91 -3.06 10.75
C ALA A 117 -15.55 -2.75 10.13
N GLU A 118 -14.46 -3.18 10.77
CA GLU A 118 -13.10 -3.03 10.26
C GLU A 118 -12.68 -4.14 9.30
N LYS A 119 -13.50 -5.17 9.11
CA LYS A 119 -13.20 -6.27 8.18
C LYS A 119 -13.20 -5.76 6.74
N GLY A 120 -12.04 -5.78 6.10
CA GLY A 120 -11.83 -5.37 4.73
C GLY A 120 -10.67 -6.12 4.09
N LYS A 121 -10.33 -5.80 2.84
CA LYS A 121 -9.10 -6.29 2.24
C LYS A 121 -7.90 -5.84 3.07
N ALA A 122 -6.93 -6.73 3.25
CA ALA A 122 -5.67 -6.38 3.89
C ALA A 122 -4.87 -5.39 3.03
N ASP A 123 -4.09 -4.51 3.65
CA ASP A 123 -3.38 -3.42 2.98
C ASP A 123 -2.40 -3.88 1.88
N LEU A 124 -1.91 -5.12 1.99
CA LEU A 124 -0.98 -5.73 1.03
C LEU A 124 -1.69 -6.69 0.07
N ASP A 125 -3.03 -6.66 -0.02
CA ASP A 125 -3.79 -7.53 -0.94
C ASP A 125 -3.54 -7.14 -2.39
N HIS A 126 -2.85 -8.01 -3.12
CA HIS A 126 -2.80 -7.98 -4.57
C HIS A 126 -3.69 -9.11 -5.11
N THR A 127 -4.90 -8.78 -5.52
CA THR A 127 -5.87 -9.78 -6.02
C THR A 127 -5.30 -10.59 -7.18
N HIS A 128 -4.51 -9.94 -8.07
CA HIS A 128 -3.84 -10.60 -9.20
C HIS A 128 -2.35 -10.28 -9.15
N ARG A 129 -1.51 -11.31 -9.22
CA ARG A 129 -0.07 -11.17 -9.34
C ARG A 129 0.45 -12.15 -10.39
N PHE A 130 1.10 -11.62 -11.41
CA PHE A 130 1.76 -12.38 -12.46
C PHE A 130 3.25 -12.04 -12.46
N THR A 131 4.12 -13.07 -12.47
CA THR A 131 5.56 -12.87 -12.51
C THR A 131 6.19 -13.84 -13.50
N VAL A 132 7.19 -13.35 -14.24
CA VAL A 132 8.05 -14.16 -15.10
C VAL A 132 9.50 -13.83 -14.75
N ALA A 133 10.31 -14.85 -14.55
CA ALA A 133 11.76 -14.75 -14.50
C ALA A 133 12.33 -15.65 -15.55
N SER A 134 13.17 -15.14 -16.47
CA SER A 134 13.73 -15.94 -17.55
C SER A 134 15.19 -15.59 -17.79
N VAL A 135 15.93 -16.59 -18.25
CA VAL A 135 17.29 -16.49 -18.71
C VAL A 135 17.37 -17.16 -20.07
N TYR A 136 17.88 -16.44 -21.06
CA TYR A 136 18.06 -16.98 -22.41
C TYR A 136 19.46 -16.71 -22.91
N GLU A 137 20.22 -17.79 -23.13
CA GLU A 137 21.51 -17.75 -23.80
C GLU A 137 21.29 -17.74 -25.31
N LEU A 138 21.71 -16.68 -25.94
CA LEU A 138 21.52 -16.48 -27.38
C LEU A 138 22.42 -17.44 -28.17
N PRO A 139 21.89 -18.19 -29.14
CA PRO A 139 22.65 -19.17 -29.88
C PRO A 139 23.59 -18.53 -30.91
N PHE A 140 23.62 -17.20 -31.01
CA PHE A 140 24.36 -16.49 -32.05
C PHE A 140 25.88 -16.70 -31.94
N GLY A 141 26.55 -16.74 -33.06
CA GLY A 141 28.00 -16.75 -33.16
C GLY A 141 28.72 -18.00 -32.69
N LYS A 142 28.01 -19.07 -32.30
CA LYS A 142 28.65 -20.33 -31.84
C LYS A 142 29.59 -20.93 -32.89
N ASN A 143 29.26 -20.83 -34.18
CA ASN A 143 30.03 -21.39 -35.31
C ASN A 143 30.98 -20.35 -35.92
N LEU A 144 31.11 -19.15 -35.36
CA LEU A 144 32.03 -18.13 -35.86
C LEU A 144 33.44 -18.31 -35.26
N HIS A 145 34.44 -17.75 -35.94
CA HIS A 145 35.84 -17.78 -35.52
C HIS A 145 36.41 -16.36 -35.40
N GLY A 146 37.52 -16.21 -34.70
CA GLY A 146 38.25 -14.96 -34.57
C GLY A 146 37.42 -13.83 -33.93
N VAL A 147 37.57 -12.59 -34.43
CA VAL A 147 36.96 -11.39 -33.88
C VAL A 147 35.43 -11.45 -33.97
N ALA A 148 34.86 -12.04 -35.03
CA ALA A 148 33.41 -12.18 -35.18
C ALA A 148 32.80 -13.05 -34.05
N LYS A 149 33.48 -14.12 -33.65
CA LYS A 149 33.06 -14.93 -32.49
C LYS A 149 33.11 -14.12 -31.20
N GLN A 150 34.16 -13.36 -30.98
CA GLN A 150 34.31 -12.52 -29.79
C GLN A 150 33.20 -11.44 -29.70
N ALA A 151 32.78 -10.91 -30.83
CA ALA A 151 31.72 -9.89 -30.86
C ALA A 151 30.31 -10.47 -30.66
N LEU A 152 29.99 -11.58 -31.34
CA LEU A 152 28.62 -12.08 -31.49
C LEU A 152 28.27 -13.27 -30.61
N ALA A 153 29.22 -14.10 -30.18
CA ALA A 153 28.95 -15.25 -29.32
C ALA A 153 28.96 -14.87 -27.84
N GLY A 154 28.31 -15.67 -26.98
CA GLY A 154 28.34 -15.53 -25.52
C GLY A 154 27.41 -14.44 -24.96
N TRP A 155 26.42 -14.02 -25.75
CA TRP A 155 25.36 -13.17 -25.25
C TRP A 155 24.26 -13.97 -24.55
N ALA A 156 23.71 -13.40 -23.49
CA ALA A 156 22.50 -13.87 -22.82
C ALA A 156 21.61 -12.71 -22.42
N THR A 157 20.32 -12.96 -22.36
CA THR A 157 19.33 -11.99 -21.87
C THR A 157 18.65 -12.55 -20.63
N ASP A 158 18.45 -11.68 -19.66
CA ASP A 158 17.67 -11.97 -18.47
C ASP A 158 16.44 -11.06 -18.47
N ALA A 159 15.27 -11.58 -18.09
CA ALA A 159 14.06 -10.78 -17.98
C ALA A 159 13.34 -11.09 -16.68
N ILE A 160 12.88 -10.03 -15.99
CA ILE A 160 11.96 -10.11 -14.87
C ILE A 160 10.74 -9.27 -15.22
N ILE A 161 9.57 -9.91 -15.30
CA ILE A 161 8.30 -9.25 -15.58
C ILE A 161 7.42 -9.44 -14.36
N GLN A 162 6.84 -8.35 -13.86
CA GLN A 162 5.93 -8.36 -12.73
C GLN A 162 4.71 -7.49 -13.03
N LEU A 163 3.52 -8.10 -13.04
CA LEU A 163 2.25 -7.42 -13.19
C LEU A 163 1.44 -7.65 -11.93
N GLN A 164 0.95 -6.57 -11.32
CA GLN A 164 0.18 -6.65 -10.08
C GLN A 164 -1.06 -5.75 -10.15
N SER A 165 -2.17 -6.24 -9.58
CA SER A 165 -3.33 -5.38 -9.31
C SER A 165 -2.99 -4.34 -8.25
N GLY A 166 -3.73 -3.22 -8.27
CA GLY A 166 -3.57 -2.16 -7.28
C GLY A 166 -3.88 -2.61 -5.86
N LEU A 167 -3.22 -1.95 -4.92
CA LEU A 167 -3.46 -2.15 -3.49
C LEU A 167 -4.80 -1.53 -3.07
N PRO A 168 -5.48 -2.12 -2.09
CA PRO A 168 -6.69 -1.56 -1.53
C PRO A 168 -6.38 -0.28 -0.73
N MET A 169 -7.28 0.68 -0.79
CA MET A 169 -7.16 1.96 -0.12
C MET A 169 -8.41 2.25 0.70
N THR A 170 -8.23 2.75 1.91
CA THR A 170 -9.30 3.18 2.79
C THR A 170 -9.45 4.70 2.71
N PRO A 171 -10.61 5.25 2.33
CA PRO A 171 -10.82 6.67 2.35
C PRO A 171 -10.77 7.20 3.79
N GLN A 172 -10.28 8.42 3.96
CA GLN A 172 -10.10 9.07 5.24
C GLN A 172 -10.81 10.40 5.27
N PHE A 173 -11.17 10.83 6.45
CA PHE A 173 -11.66 12.18 6.71
C PHE A 173 -10.70 12.93 7.65
N SER A 174 -10.45 14.21 7.38
CA SER A 174 -9.64 15.06 8.24
C SER A 174 -10.55 15.88 9.15
N GLY A 175 -10.33 15.77 10.44
CA GLY A 175 -11.12 16.46 11.45
C GLY A 175 -11.90 15.51 12.34
N ASP A 176 -12.39 16.01 13.46
CA ASP A 176 -13.15 15.24 14.45
C ASP A 176 -14.65 15.57 14.39
N VAL A 177 -15.27 15.29 13.23
CA VAL A 177 -16.71 15.48 13.01
C VAL A 177 -17.55 14.60 13.94
N ALA A 178 -17.02 13.43 14.28
CA ALA A 178 -17.67 12.52 15.23
C ALA A 178 -17.54 12.98 16.69
N GLN A 179 -16.70 14.00 16.94
CA GLN A 179 -16.44 14.54 18.28
C GLN A 179 -15.91 13.50 19.27
N MET A 180 -14.97 12.69 18.81
CA MET A 180 -14.35 11.63 19.64
C MET A 180 -13.10 12.09 20.39
N GLY A 181 -12.67 13.33 20.19
CA GLY A 181 -11.41 13.86 20.72
C GLY A 181 -10.17 13.31 20.02
N THR A 182 -10.31 12.87 18.78
CA THR A 182 -9.21 12.38 17.95
C THR A 182 -9.48 12.61 16.47
N ASN A 183 -8.43 12.86 15.69
CA ASN A 183 -8.51 12.97 14.23
C ASN A 183 -8.15 11.65 13.52
N GLN A 184 -7.97 10.57 14.29
CA GLN A 184 -7.50 9.30 13.74
C GLN A 184 -8.67 8.44 13.28
N ALA A 185 -8.43 7.72 12.20
CA ALA A 185 -9.27 6.64 11.68
C ALA A 185 -10.70 7.03 11.22
N LEU A 186 -11.09 8.29 11.23
CA LEU A 186 -12.40 8.68 10.70
C LEU A 186 -12.47 8.45 9.19
N ARG A 187 -13.58 7.89 8.77
CA ARG A 187 -13.91 7.65 7.36
C ARG A 187 -15.15 8.45 6.98
N PRO A 188 -15.26 8.91 5.72
CA PRO A 188 -16.46 9.60 5.22
C PRO A 188 -17.63 8.61 5.07
N ASP A 189 -18.80 9.14 4.73
CA ASP A 189 -19.88 8.33 4.21
C ASP A 189 -19.58 7.87 2.80
N LEU A 190 -19.98 6.64 2.48
CA LEU A 190 -19.91 6.06 1.15
C LEU A 190 -21.33 5.95 0.58
N VAL A 191 -21.64 6.75 -0.44
CA VAL A 191 -22.98 6.81 -1.05
C VAL A 191 -23.09 6.07 -2.38
N CYS A 192 -21.97 5.66 -2.97
CA CYS A 192 -21.92 4.85 -4.19
C CYS A 192 -20.57 4.10 -4.30
N ASN A 193 -20.41 3.28 -5.36
CA ASN A 193 -19.12 2.64 -5.62
C ASN A 193 -18.11 3.67 -6.12
N PRO A 194 -17.00 3.91 -5.42
CA PRO A 194 -16.01 4.89 -5.82
C PRO A 194 -15.10 4.43 -6.96
N ASN A 195 -15.03 3.12 -7.24
CA ASN A 195 -14.10 2.60 -8.25
C ASN A 195 -14.64 2.89 -9.66
N LEU A 196 -13.88 3.63 -10.44
CA LEU A 196 -14.19 3.89 -11.85
C LEU A 196 -13.72 2.71 -12.72
N PRO A 197 -14.40 2.45 -13.86
CA PRO A 197 -13.88 1.59 -14.90
C PRO A 197 -12.49 2.06 -15.38
N ARG A 198 -11.62 1.11 -15.76
CA ARG A 198 -10.23 1.43 -16.13
C ARG A 198 -10.11 2.51 -17.21
N GLY A 199 -11.02 2.55 -18.18
CA GLY A 199 -11.01 3.54 -19.25
C GLY A 199 -11.40 4.97 -18.82
N GLU A 200 -11.98 5.14 -17.63
CA GLU A 200 -12.39 6.42 -17.07
C GLU A 200 -11.40 6.96 -16.04
N GLN A 201 -10.42 6.14 -15.63
CA GLN A 201 -9.40 6.53 -14.67
C GLN A 201 -8.38 7.46 -15.31
N THR A 202 -8.18 8.61 -14.71
CA THR A 202 -7.17 9.60 -15.13
C THR A 202 -6.30 10.00 -13.95
N VAL A 203 -5.22 10.73 -14.20
CA VAL A 203 -4.34 11.28 -13.15
C VAL A 203 -5.11 12.25 -12.25
N ASP A 204 -6.02 13.03 -12.80
CA ASP A 204 -6.82 14.01 -12.07
C ASP A 204 -8.06 13.42 -11.42
N ARG A 205 -8.53 12.28 -11.91
CA ARG A 205 -9.72 11.59 -11.41
C ARG A 205 -9.51 10.08 -11.47
N PHE A 206 -8.84 9.54 -10.48
CA PHE A 206 -8.57 8.10 -10.44
C PHE A 206 -9.77 7.29 -9.95
N PHE A 207 -10.55 7.84 -9.04
CA PHE A 207 -11.82 7.26 -8.56
C PHE A 207 -12.90 8.34 -8.44
N ASN A 208 -14.15 7.93 -8.28
CA ASN A 208 -15.27 8.86 -8.17
C ASN A 208 -15.33 9.46 -6.76
N THR A 209 -14.85 10.69 -6.62
CA THR A 209 -14.79 11.40 -5.35
C THR A 209 -16.15 11.81 -4.81
N SER A 210 -17.17 11.96 -5.67
CA SER A 210 -18.53 12.31 -5.24
C SER A 210 -19.22 11.19 -4.45
N CYS A 211 -18.68 9.96 -4.51
CA CYS A 211 -19.16 8.85 -3.68
C CYS A 211 -18.73 8.98 -2.21
N LEU A 212 -17.79 9.88 -1.89
CA LEU A 212 -17.29 10.14 -0.55
C LEU A 212 -17.89 11.46 -0.05
N VAL A 213 -18.76 11.40 0.94
CA VAL A 213 -19.45 12.56 1.49
C VAL A 213 -19.09 12.69 2.96
N GLN A 214 -18.97 13.92 3.44
CA GLN A 214 -18.77 14.15 4.87
C GLN A 214 -19.98 13.62 5.64
N GLN A 215 -19.72 12.81 6.66
CA GLN A 215 -20.76 12.33 7.57
C GLN A 215 -21.40 13.50 8.35
N THR A 216 -22.63 13.29 8.79
CA THR A 216 -23.25 14.22 9.75
C THR A 216 -22.49 14.22 11.09
N PRO A 217 -22.45 15.34 11.81
CA PRO A 217 -21.77 15.40 13.11
C PRO A 217 -22.25 14.33 14.10
N PHE A 218 -21.40 13.98 15.06
CA PHE A 218 -21.65 13.06 16.16
C PHE A 218 -21.97 11.62 15.75
N ARG A 219 -21.51 11.18 14.58
CA ARG A 219 -21.56 9.77 14.18
C ARG A 219 -20.34 9.35 13.37
N TYR A 220 -20.11 8.07 13.28
CA TYR A 220 -19.11 7.49 12.38
C TYR A 220 -19.60 7.53 10.93
N GLY A 221 -18.65 7.67 10.01
CA GLY A 221 -18.95 7.52 8.58
C GLY A 221 -19.20 6.05 8.19
N THR A 222 -19.97 5.87 7.14
CA THR A 222 -20.42 4.54 6.67
C THR A 222 -19.44 3.83 5.76
N SER A 223 -18.38 4.50 5.30
CA SER A 223 -17.38 3.86 4.44
C SER A 223 -16.71 2.69 5.16
N GLY A 224 -16.66 1.56 4.46
CA GLY A 224 -15.84 0.43 4.86
C GLY A 224 -14.34 0.70 4.67
N ARG A 225 -13.52 -0.23 5.17
CA ARG A 225 -12.09 -0.29 4.84
C ARG A 225 -11.88 -0.81 3.42
N ALA A 226 -10.78 -0.35 2.81
CA ALA A 226 -10.28 -0.90 1.55
C ALA A 226 -11.31 -0.91 0.39
N VAL A 227 -12.19 0.11 0.35
CA VAL A 227 -13.26 0.22 -0.65
C VAL A 227 -12.79 0.77 -2.00
N ILE A 228 -11.60 1.38 -2.05
CA ILE A 228 -10.98 1.90 -3.27
C ILE A 228 -9.84 0.97 -3.66
N THR A 229 -9.74 0.66 -4.96
CA THR A 229 -8.61 -0.08 -5.51
C THR A 229 -7.66 0.91 -6.17
N GLY A 230 -6.43 0.96 -5.71
CA GLY A 230 -5.38 1.84 -6.25
C GLY A 230 -4.86 1.41 -7.62
N PRO A 231 -3.87 2.13 -8.18
CA PRO A 231 -3.27 1.78 -9.45
C PRO A 231 -2.48 0.46 -9.37
N GLY A 232 -2.56 -0.34 -10.42
CA GLY A 232 -1.73 -1.51 -10.60
C GLY A 232 -0.29 -1.15 -10.94
N THR A 233 0.59 -2.14 -10.92
CA THR A 233 2.01 -1.97 -11.24
C THR A 233 2.40 -2.89 -12.40
N ILE A 234 3.17 -2.35 -13.34
CA ILE A 234 3.81 -3.07 -14.45
C ILE A 234 5.32 -2.85 -14.31
N GLY A 235 6.05 -3.89 -13.93
CA GLY A 235 7.50 -3.90 -13.87
C GLY A 235 8.04 -4.82 -14.97
N ILE A 236 8.91 -4.31 -15.82
CA ILE A 236 9.61 -5.07 -16.86
C ILE A 236 11.08 -4.67 -16.79
N ASP A 237 11.89 -5.55 -16.21
CA ASP A 237 13.32 -5.37 -16.09
C ASP A 237 14.01 -6.35 -17.03
N LEU A 238 14.94 -5.84 -17.82
CA LEU A 238 15.69 -6.59 -18.80
C LEU A 238 17.18 -6.42 -18.55
N ALA A 239 17.96 -7.47 -18.78
CA ALA A 239 19.40 -7.38 -18.83
C ALA A 239 19.96 -8.09 -20.03
N ALA A 240 21.00 -7.51 -20.63
CA ALA A 240 21.86 -8.16 -21.61
C ALA A 240 23.22 -8.37 -20.97
N ARG A 241 23.73 -9.59 -21.02
CA ARG A 241 25.06 -9.91 -20.53
C ARG A 241 25.89 -10.56 -21.63
N LYS A 242 27.16 -10.22 -21.64
CA LYS A 242 28.15 -10.73 -22.58
C LYS A 242 29.30 -11.35 -21.82
N ASN A 243 29.55 -12.61 -22.03
CA ASN A 243 30.74 -13.31 -21.53
C ASN A 243 31.83 -13.28 -22.60
N PHE A 244 33.00 -12.79 -22.21
CA PHE A 244 34.19 -12.82 -23.08
C PHE A 244 35.03 -14.05 -22.74
N ALA A 245 35.30 -14.87 -23.73
CA ALA A 245 36.25 -15.96 -23.61
C ALA A 245 37.64 -15.43 -24.02
N PHE A 246 38.52 -15.23 -23.08
CA PHE A 246 39.89 -14.85 -23.35
C PHE A 246 40.77 -16.11 -23.61
N LEU A 247 41.93 -15.88 -24.19
CA LEU A 247 42.94 -16.96 -24.49
C LEU A 247 43.45 -17.72 -23.25
N SER A 248 43.15 -17.22 -22.04
CA SER A 248 43.52 -17.83 -20.77
C SER A 248 42.27 -18.27 -20.01
N GLU A 249 42.22 -19.51 -19.55
CA GLU A 249 41.14 -20.00 -18.67
C GLU A 249 41.06 -19.27 -17.32
N LYS A 250 42.12 -18.56 -16.94
CA LYS A 250 42.23 -17.81 -15.68
C LYS A 250 41.56 -16.45 -15.71
N LEU A 251 41.40 -15.82 -16.89
CA LEU A 251 40.78 -14.50 -16.99
C LEU A 251 39.42 -14.58 -17.64
N LYS A 252 38.40 -14.24 -16.92
CA LYS A 252 36.99 -14.13 -17.38
C LYS A 252 36.52 -12.72 -17.25
N ALA A 253 35.91 -12.17 -18.31
CA ALA A 253 35.23 -10.88 -18.24
C ALA A 253 33.76 -11.05 -18.61
N GLN A 254 32.90 -10.33 -17.90
CA GLN A 254 31.47 -10.26 -18.19
C GLN A 254 31.06 -8.80 -18.22
N PHE A 255 30.50 -8.37 -19.32
CA PHE A 255 29.79 -7.11 -19.45
C PHE A 255 28.30 -7.33 -19.20
N ARG A 256 27.63 -6.39 -18.49
CA ARG A 256 26.20 -6.39 -18.26
C ARG A 256 25.64 -5.00 -18.57
N ALA A 257 24.51 -4.97 -19.26
CA ALA A 257 23.65 -3.81 -19.42
C ALA A 257 22.28 -4.15 -18.84
N GLU A 258 21.87 -3.42 -17.82
CA GLU A 258 20.63 -3.65 -17.07
C GLU A 258 19.68 -2.47 -17.29
N PHE A 259 18.43 -2.77 -17.56
CA PHE A 259 17.37 -1.83 -17.86
C PHE A 259 16.21 -2.08 -16.88
N PHE A 260 16.15 -1.30 -15.82
CA PHE A 260 15.02 -1.31 -14.89
C PHE A 260 13.89 -0.48 -15.49
N ASN A 261 12.66 -0.97 -15.40
CA ASN A 261 11.52 -0.41 -16.12
C ASN A 261 11.84 -0.20 -17.61
N ALA A 262 12.30 -1.26 -18.27
CA ALA A 262 12.87 -1.21 -19.63
C ALA A 262 11.96 -0.56 -20.67
N VAL A 263 10.65 -0.70 -20.53
CA VAL A 263 9.64 -0.10 -21.41
C VAL A 263 9.27 1.34 -21.02
N ASN A 264 9.87 1.88 -19.95
CA ASN A 264 9.58 3.20 -19.40
C ASN A 264 8.08 3.42 -19.13
N HIS A 265 7.42 2.38 -18.57
CA HIS A 265 6.02 2.49 -18.17
C HIS A 265 5.86 3.38 -16.96
N THR A 266 4.89 4.30 -17.01
CA THR A 266 4.58 5.16 -15.87
C THR A 266 3.77 4.38 -14.83
N ASN A 267 4.41 3.96 -13.75
CA ASN A 267 3.75 3.34 -12.61
C ASN A 267 3.33 4.42 -11.61
N TRP A 268 2.05 4.65 -11.50
CA TRP A 268 1.50 5.69 -10.62
C TRP A 268 1.58 5.29 -9.14
N ASN A 269 1.87 6.27 -8.30
CA ASN A 269 1.67 6.16 -6.87
C ASN A 269 0.16 6.26 -6.54
N PRO A 270 -0.26 5.80 -5.35
CA PRO A 270 -1.66 5.88 -4.96
C PRO A 270 -2.19 7.32 -4.99
N PRO A 271 -3.45 7.53 -5.45
CA PRO A 271 -4.11 8.83 -5.39
C PRO A 271 -4.36 9.28 -3.96
N GLY A 272 -4.56 10.59 -3.78
CA GLY A 272 -5.02 11.15 -2.51
C GLY A 272 -6.35 10.53 -2.10
N LYS A 273 -6.46 10.14 -0.82
CA LYS A 273 -7.63 9.42 -0.25
C LYS A 273 -8.35 10.17 0.86
N GLN A 274 -7.88 11.38 1.19
CA GLN A 274 -8.40 12.17 2.31
C GLN A 274 -9.44 13.18 1.82
N LEU A 275 -10.69 13.01 2.24
CA LEU A 275 -11.78 13.96 1.97
C LEU A 275 -11.45 15.31 2.63
N GLY A 276 -11.69 16.38 1.89
CA GLY A 276 -11.31 17.75 2.29
C GLY A 276 -9.92 18.19 1.82
N ASN A 277 -9.11 17.27 1.28
CA ASN A 277 -7.81 17.62 0.69
C ASN A 277 -7.96 17.84 -0.83
N SER A 278 -7.24 18.84 -1.37
CA SER A 278 -7.23 19.15 -2.81
C SER A 278 -6.67 18.03 -3.69
N SER A 279 -5.92 17.09 -3.11
CA SER A 279 -5.39 15.90 -3.78
C SER A 279 -6.36 14.72 -3.82
N LEU A 280 -7.58 14.83 -3.24
CA LEU A 280 -8.54 13.73 -3.23
C LEU A 280 -8.81 13.21 -4.64
N GLY A 281 -8.61 11.92 -4.85
CA GLY A 281 -8.81 11.25 -6.14
C GLY A 281 -7.74 11.53 -7.20
N ARG A 282 -6.74 12.37 -6.90
CA ARG A 282 -5.69 12.77 -7.84
C ARG A 282 -4.39 12.04 -7.56
N ILE A 283 -3.71 11.64 -8.62
CA ILE A 283 -2.36 11.10 -8.58
C ILE A 283 -1.38 12.27 -8.74
N THR A 284 -0.51 12.45 -7.76
CA THR A 284 0.45 13.57 -7.73
C THR A 284 1.89 13.15 -8.00
N SER A 285 2.15 11.84 -8.06
CA SER A 285 3.50 11.32 -8.31
C SER A 285 3.45 9.94 -8.96
N ALA A 286 4.57 9.56 -9.54
CA ALA A 286 4.81 8.24 -10.11
C ALA A 286 6.07 7.62 -9.48
N ARG A 287 6.27 6.33 -9.70
CA ARG A 287 7.50 5.62 -9.36
C ARG A 287 8.61 5.99 -10.36
N ASP A 288 9.81 5.52 -10.08
CA ASP A 288 10.98 5.82 -10.88
C ASP A 288 10.80 5.49 -12.37
N PRO A 289 11.30 6.35 -13.27
CA PRO A 289 11.35 6.09 -14.69
C PRO A 289 12.36 4.96 -15.00
N ARG A 290 12.58 4.69 -16.27
CA ARG A 290 13.61 3.74 -16.70
C ARG A 290 14.99 4.17 -16.21
N ILE A 291 15.68 3.20 -15.56
CA ILE A 291 17.06 3.35 -15.13
C ILE A 291 17.92 2.38 -15.96
N VAL A 292 19.05 2.85 -16.46
CA VAL A 292 20.00 2.02 -17.21
C VAL A 292 21.31 1.94 -16.43
N GLN A 293 21.82 0.75 -16.23
CA GLN A 293 23.06 0.51 -15.51
C GLN A 293 23.98 -0.38 -16.35
N PHE A 294 25.27 -0.06 -16.37
CA PHE A 294 26.31 -0.88 -16.98
C PHE A 294 27.26 -1.41 -15.92
N GLY A 295 27.66 -2.67 -16.07
CA GLY A 295 28.60 -3.32 -15.17
C GLY A 295 29.65 -4.11 -15.96
N LEU A 296 30.88 -4.13 -15.46
CA LEU A 296 31.96 -4.97 -15.94
C LEU A 296 32.52 -5.77 -14.76
N LYS A 297 32.47 -7.10 -14.88
CA LYS A 297 33.05 -8.02 -13.89
C LYS A 297 34.28 -8.69 -14.50
N LEU A 298 35.40 -8.59 -13.82
CA LEU A 298 36.62 -9.32 -14.12
C LEU A 298 36.84 -10.35 -13.01
N ALA A 299 37.17 -11.59 -13.41
CA ALA A 299 37.55 -12.66 -12.50
C ALA A 299 38.85 -13.28 -12.99
N PHE A 300 39.81 -13.47 -12.11
CA PHE A 300 41.14 -13.98 -12.35
C PHE A 300 41.57 -14.94 -11.25
#